data_f7383782a57b64e7d1d1bd23ef2b76bf
#
_entry.id   f7383782a57b64e7d1d1bd23ef2b76bf
#
_cell.length_a   1.000
_cell.length_b   1.000
_cell.length_c   1.000
_cell.angle_alpha   90.00
_cell.angle_beta   90.00
_cell.angle_gamma   90.00
#
_symmetry.space_group_name_H-M   'P 1'
#
loop_
_entity.id
_entity.type
_entity.pdbx_description
1 polymer ?
#
loop_
_entity_poly.entity_id
_entity_poly.type
_entity_poly.pdbx_seq_one_letter_code
_entity_poly.pdbx_strand_id
1 'polypeptide(L)'
;MEKYPLAPLLKVREYREDAAKNALSAAERAVVEAQEAVERCRGELERYKVWRQEEVERRYDAIMGKGLSLKELDVFKAGLGALADGELKLEEAIAQALENVKKRQEDVR
;
A
#
# COMPACT_ATOMS: atom_id res chain seq x y z
N MET A 1 -59.97 -17.69 11.66
CA MET A 1 -59.24 -16.43 11.63
C MET A 1 -57.74 -16.72 11.46
N GLU A 2 -57.23 -16.39 10.32
CA GLU A 2 -55.81 -16.62 10.02
C GLU A 2 -54.94 -15.63 10.77
N LYS A 3 -54.03 -16.16 11.57
CA LYS A 3 -53.04 -15.35 12.20
C LYS A 3 -51.91 -15.07 11.23
N TYR A 4 -51.53 -13.85 11.11
CA TYR A 4 -50.33 -13.47 10.34
C TYR A 4 -49.13 -14.20 10.92
N PRO A 5 -48.33 -14.85 10.06
CA PRO A 5 -47.14 -15.54 10.54
C PRO A 5 -46.02 -14.53 10.88
N LEU A 6 -45.99 -14.08 12.12
CA LEU A 6 -45.01 -13.12 12.57
C LEU A 6 -43.60 -13.72 12.65
N ALA A 7 -43.51 -15.02 12.95
CA ALA A 7 -42.19 -15.66 13.09
C ALA A 7 -41.34 -15.60 11.82
N PRO A 8 -41.86 -15.85 10.59
CA PRO A 8 -41.06 -15.66 9.38
C PRO A 8 -40.62 -14.22 9.14
N LEU A 9 -41.45 -13.23 9.49
CA LEU A 9 -41.14 -11.84 9.36
C LEU A 9 -40.00 -11.44 10.32
N LEU A 10 -40.03 -11.95 11.55
CA LEU A 10 -38.98 -11.74 12.54
C LEU A 10 -37.67 -12.35 12.07
N LYS A 11 -37.68 -13.54 11.48
CA LYS A 11 -36.47 -14.18 10.95
C LYS A 11 -35.87 -13.38 9.80
N VAL A 12 -36.67 -12.83 8.91
CA VAL A 12 -36.23 -11.97 7.82
C VAL A 12 -35.54 -10.70 8.40
N ARG A 13 -36.17 -10.11 9.40
CA ARG A 13 -35.64 -8.93 10.07
C ARG A 13 -34.29 -9.22 10.75
N GLU A 14 -34.23 -10.32 11.50
CA GLU A 14 -32.99 -10.77 12.15
C GLU A 14 -31.88 -11.03 11.12
N TYR A 15 -32.23 -11.67 10.00
CA TYR A 15 -31.31 -11.93 8.91
C TYR A 15 -30.73 -10.62 8.35
N ARG A 16 -31.61 -9.62 8.14
CA ARG A 16 -31.18 -8.31 7.65
C ARG A 16 -30.27 -7.59 8.64
N GLU A 17 -30.57 -7.67 9.93
CA GLU A 17 -29.75 -7.09 10.98
C GLU A 17 -28.38 -7.76 11.03
N ASP A 18 -28.33 -9.08 10.95
CA ASP A 18 -27.08 -9.84 10.93
C ASP A 18 -26.26 -9.54 9.69
N ALA A 19 -26.92 -9.44 8.53
CA ALA A 19 -26.24 -9.07 7.28
C ALA A 19 -25.63 -7.67 7.37
N ALA A 20 -26.35 -6.71 7.96
CA ALA A 20 -25.88 -5.35 8.16
C ALA A 20 -24.68 -5.31 9.12
N LYS A 21 -24.73 -6.06 10.22
CA LYS A 21 -23.63 -6.18 11.18
C LYS A 21 -22.39 -6.80 10.53
N ASN A 22 -22.59 -7.85 9.74
CA ASN A 22 -21.51 -8.52 9.02
C ASN A 22 -20.86 -7.61 7.97
N ALA A 23 -21.68 -6.82 7.27
CA ALA A 23 -21.21 -5.85 6.30
C ALA A 23 -20.37 -4.75 6.99
N LEU A 24 -20.83 -4.25 8.14
CA LEU A 24 -20.08 -3.25 8.92
C LEU A 24 -18.77 -3.82 9.41
N SER A 25 -18.76 -5.03 9.97
CA SER A 25 -17.55 -5.71 10.43
C SER A 25 -16.56 -5.90 9.29
N ALA A 26 -17.03 -6.27 8.12
CA ALA A 26 -16.17 -6.43 6.93
C ALA A 26 -15.59 -5.09 6.50
N ALA A 27 -16.37 -4.01 6.52
CA ALA A 27 -15.90 -2.68 6.19
C ALA A 27 -14.85 -2.18 7.18
N GLU A 28 -15.06 -2.43 8.47
CA GLU A 28 -14.09 -2.06 9.51
C GLU A 28 -12.77 -2.84 9.36
N ARG A 29 -12.84 -4.14 9.05
CA ARG A 29 -11.65 -4.94 8.77
C ARG A 29 -10.90 -4.45 7.54
N ALA A 30 -11.63 -4.02 6.52
CA ALA A 30 -11.02 -3.45 5.31
C ALA A 30 -10.23 -2.18 5.63
N VAL A 31 -10.70 -1.35 6.56
CA VAL A 31 -9.96 -0.17 7.02
C VAL A 31 -8.65 -0.59 7.69
N VAL A 32 -8.69 -1.55 8.60
CA VAL A 32 -7.51 -2.05 9.30
C VAL A 32 -6.50 -2.62 8.32
N GLU A 33 -6.95 -3.46 7.38
CA GLU A 33 -6.08 -4.03 6.35
C GLU A 33 -5.44 -2.95 5.49
N ALA A 34 -6.20 -1.91 5.14
CA ALA A 34 -5.68 -0.80 4.36
C ALA A 34 -4.62 0.00 5.14
N GLN A 35 -4.82 0.19 6.44
CA GLN A 35 -3.85 0.84 7.32
C GLN A 35 -2.56 0.02 7.45
N GLU A 36 -2.69 -1.29 7.56
CA GLU A 36 -1.55 -2.21 7.60
C GLU A 36 -0.77 -2.17 6.28
N ALA A 37 -1.47 -2.03 5.15
CA ALA A 37 -0.83 -1.88 3.84
C ALA A 37 0.01 -0.61 3.77
N VAL A 38 -0.46 0.50 4.35
CA VAL A 38 0.32 1.75 4.45
C VAL A 38 1.61 1.51 5.23
N GLU A 39 1.52 0.84 6.36
CA GLU A 39 2.70 0.56 7.19
C GLU A 39 3.70 -0.35 6.47
N ARG A 40 3.22 -1.36 5.72
CA ARG A 40 4.10 -2.20 4.89
C ARG A 40 4.82 -1.38 3.84
N CYS A 41 4.10 -0.49 3.15
CA CYS A 41 4.69 0.38 2.13
C CYS A 41 5.74 1.32 2.72
N ARG A 42 5.48 1.88 3.88
CA ARG A 42 6.44 2.74 4.59
C ARG A 42 7.69 1.98 4.97
N GLY A 43 7.53 0.75 5.47
CA GLY A 43 8.65 -0.12 5.80
C GLY A 43 9.50 -0.47 4.57
N GLU A 44 8.86 -0.72 3.44
CA GLU A 44 9.54 -0.99 2.17
C GLU A 44 10.35 0.22 1.72
N LEU A 45 9.78 1.42 1.83
CA LEU A 45 10.48 2.65 1.48
C LEU A 45 11.72 2.87 2.37
N GLU A 46 11.58 2.69 3.67
CA GLU A 46 12.71 2.85 4.59
C GLU A 46 13.84 1.86 4.30
N ARG A 47 13.50 0.60 4.05
CA ARG A 47 14.49 -0.42 3.67
C ARG A 47 15.16 -0.09 2.34
N TYR A 48 14.38 0.40 1.38
CA TYR A 48 14.90 0.80 0.08
C TYR A 48 15.89 1.97 0.20
N LYS A 49 15.56 2.97 1.00
CA LYS A 49 16.43 4.15 1.23
C LYS A 49 17.80 3.73 1.78
N VAL A 50 17.80 2.83 2.76
CA VAL A 50 19.04 2.32 3.36
C VAL A 50 19.83 1.54 2.31
N TRP A 51 19.18 0.63 1.61
CA TRP A 51 19.81 -0.16 0.55
C TRP A 51 20.35 0.73 -0.57
N ARG A 52 19.57 1.73 -0.98
CA ARG A 52 19.96 2.66 -2.05
C ARG A 52 21.22 3.44 -1.68
N GLN A 53 21.29 3.92 -0.45
CA GLN A 53 22.46 4.65 0.03
C GLN A 53 23.70 3.78 -0.06
N GLU A 54 23.63 2.56 0.42
CA GLU A 54 24.74 1.60 0.35
C GLU A 54 25.10 1.25 -1.09
N GLU A 55 24.10 1.07 -1.94
CA GLU A 55 24.31 0.75 -3.35
C GLU A 55 24.97 1.88 -4.12
N VAL A 56 24.59 3.12 -3.85
CA VAL A 56 25.22 4.31 -4.45
C VAL A 56 26.68 4.37 -4.03
N GLU A 57 26.99 4.15 -2.77
CA GLU A 57 28.37 4.13 -2.27
C GLU A 57 29.19 3.04 -2.96
N ARG A 58 28.63 1.83 -3.10
CA ARG A 58 29.32 0.73 -3.79
C ARG A 58 29.63 1.07 -5.24
N ARG A 59 28.69 1.70 -5.94
CA ARG A 59 28.86 2.10 -7.34
C ARG A 59 29.91 3.16 -7.50
N TYR A 60 29.97 4.15 -6.62
CA TYR A 60 31.01 5.15 -6.63
C TYR A 60 32.38 4.54 -6.33
N ASP A 61 32.47 3.69 -5.33
CA ASP A 61 33.72 3.00 -4.99
C ASP A 61 34.24 2.15 -6.14
N ALA A 62 33.36 1.51 -6.88
CA ALA A 62 33.71 0.67 -8.02
C ALA A 62 34.35 1.44 -9.17
N ILE A 63 34.02 2.72 -9.32
CA ILE A 63 34.56 3.56 -10.41
C ILE A 63 35.65 4.51 -9.95
N MET A 64 35.85 4.65 -8.64
CA MET A 64 36.87 5.57 -8.09
C MET A 64 38.27 5.15 -8.52
N GLY A 65 39.05 6.12 -9.05
CA GLY A 65 40.39 5.86 -9.54
C GLY A 65 40.46 5.20 -10.92
N LYS A 66 39.33 4.91 -11.56
CA LYS A 66 39.26 4.33 -12.91
C LYS A 66 38.90 5.42 -13.90
N GLY A 67 39.61 5.44 -15.04
CA GLY A 67 39.18 6.30 -16.14
C GLY A 67 37.92 5.75 -16.78
N LEU A 68 36.87 6.57 -16.87
CA LEU A 68 35.61 6.19 -17.51
C LEU A 68 35.50 6.86 -18.87
N SER A 69 35.01 6.11 -19.86
CA SER A 69 34.59 6.70 -21.14
C SER A 69 33.29 7.48 -20.92
N LEU A 70 32.95 8.38 -21.85
CA LEU A 70 31.68 9.12 -21.80
C LEU A 70 30.49 8.19 -21.78
N LYS A 71 30.54 7.09 -22.53
CA LYS A 71 29.49 6.09 -22.59
C LYS A 71 29.31 5.39 -21.23
N GLU A 72 30.41 5.00 -20.58
CA GLU A 72 30.39 4.37 -19.26
C GLU A 72 29.85 5.33 -18.21
N LEU A 73 30.19 6.62 -18.30
CA LEU A 73 29.68 7.64 -17.39
C LEU A 73 28.17 7.81 -17.57
N ASP A 74 27.68 7.80 -18.83
CA ASP A 74 26.25 7.91 -19.09
C ASP A 74 25.48 6.71 -18.54
N VAL A 75 26.02 5.51 -18.66
CA VAL A 75 25.41 4.29 -18.08
C VAL A 75 25.38 4.40 -16.56
N PHE A 76 26.45 4.88 -15.96
CA PHE A 76 26.53 5.08 -14.50
C PHE A 76 25.45 6.05 -14.01
N LYS A 77 25.34 7.20 -14.67
CA LYS A 77 24.32 8.22 -14.33
C LYS A 77 22.90 7.69 -14.52
N ALA A 78 22.66 6.95 -15.60
CA ALA A 78 21.37 6.34 -15.87
C ALA A 78 20.99 5.34 -14.77
N GLY A 79 21.96 4.56 -14.27
CA GLY A 79 21.77 3.64 -13.16
C GLY A 79 21.39 4.35 -11.86
N LEU A 80 22.05 5.48 -11.56
CA LEU A 80 21.70 6.29 -10.39
C LEU A 80 20.29 6.87 -10.52
N GLY A 81 19.92 7.31 -11.73
CA GLY A 81 18.56 7.81 -12.02
C GLY A 81 17.50 6.74 -11.80
N ALA A 82 17.78 5.50 -12.22
CA ALA A 82 16.87 4.37 -12.00
C ALA A 82 16.66 4.09 -10.51
N LEU A 83 17.70 4.23 -9.68
CA LEU A 83 17.58 4.08 -8.23
C LEU A 83 16.68 5.17 -7.63
N ALA A 84 16.81 6.41 -8.11
CA ALA A 84 15.94 7.50 -7.67
C ALA A 84 14.49 7.26 -8.08
N ASP A 85 14.26 6.77 -9.29
CA ASP A 85 12.92 6.43 -9.79
C ASP A 85 12.27 5.32 -8.97
N GLY A 86 13.06 4.36 -8.52
CA GLY A 86 12.59 3.29 -7.62
C GLY A 86 12.04 3.85 -6.30
N GLU A 87 12.71 4.85 -5.73
CA GLU A 87 12.22 5.53 -4.52
C GLU A 87 10.90 6.27 -4.77
N LEU A 88 10.79 6.97 -5.91
CA LEU A 88 9.56 7.66 -6.29
C LEU A 88 8.39 6.70 -6.43
N LYS A 89 8.61 5.53 -7.00
CA LYS A 89 7.55 4.50 -7.13
C LYS A 89 7.07 4.02 -5.77
N LEU A 90 7.97 3.87 -4.81
CA LEU A 90 7.59 3.47 -3.46
C LEU A 90 6.82 4.59 -2.73
N GLU A 91 7.19 5.85 -2.96
CA GLU A 91 6.44 6.99 -2.44
C GLU A 91 5.03 7.06 -3.04
N GLU A 92 4.89 6.80 -4.34
CA GLU A 92 3.60 6.73 -5.01
C GLU A 92 2.74 5.60 -4.45
N ALA A 93 3.34 4.45 -4.15
CA ALA A 93 2.63 3.32 -3.54
C ALA A 93 2.06 3.70 -2.17
N ILE A 94 2.80 4.47 -1.38
CA ILE A 94 2.31 4.99 -0.09
C ILE A 94 1.13 5.93 -0.32
N ALA A 95 1.24 6.84 -1.27
CA ALA A 95 0.15 7.77 -1.59
C ALA A 95 -1.13 7.03 -1.99
N GLN A 96 -1.00 5.99 -2.83
CA GLN A 96 -2.14 5.15 -3.23
C GLN A 96 -2.71 4.36 -2.06
N ALA A 97 -1.86 3.84 -1.19
CA ALA A 97 -2.30 3.13 0.00
C ALA A 97 -3.06 4.04 0.95
N LEU A 98 -2.61 5.28 1.13
CA LEU A 98 -3.31 6.30 1.94
C LEU A 98 -4.66 6.65 1.34
N GLU A 99 -4.74 6.81 0.02
CA GLU A 99 -6.00 7.06 -0.67
C GLU A 99 -6.97 5.89 -0.48
N ASN A 100 -6.47 4.66 -0.50
CA ASN A 100 -7.30 3.48 -0.25
C ASN A 100 -7.84 3.45 1.19
N VAL A 101 -7.03 3.84 2.18
CA VAL A 101 -7.50 3.98 3.56
C VAL A 101 -8.67 4.95 3.62
N LYS A 102 -8.55 6.09 2.97
CA LYS A 102 -9.60 7.10 2.93
C LYS A 102 -10.89 6.55 2.33
N LYS A 103 -10.80 5.81 1.23
CA LYS A 103 -11.95 5.18 0.60
C LYS A 103 -12.62 4.15 1.51
N ARG A 104 -11.83 3.34 2.19
CA ARG A 104 -12.36 2.33 3.12
C ARG A 104 -13.02 2.97 4.34
N GLN A 105 -12.49 4.08 4.82
CA GLN A 105 -13.11 4.85 5.90
C GLN A 105 -14.46 5.43 5.47
N GLU A 106 -14.58 5.87 4.23
CA GLU A 106 -15.85 6.36 3.68
C GLU A 106 -16.88 5.24 3.60
N ASP A 107 -16.48 4.02 3.29
CA ASP A 107 -17.37 2.85 3.23
C ASP A 107 -17.98 2.51 4.60
N VAL A 108 -17.35 2.88 5.69
CA VAL A 108 -17.84 2.64 7.05
C VAL A 108 -18.92 3.64 7.46
N ARG A 109 -18.98 4.81 6.84
CA ARG A 109 -19.97 5.85 7.15
C ARG A 109 -21.38 5.54 6.61
#